data_ef08af769bb253c455c91ea104456934
#
_entry.id   ef08af769bb253c455c91ea104456934
#
_cell.length_a   1.000
_cell.length_b   1.000
_cell.length_c   1.000
_cell.angle_alpha   90.00
_cell.angle_beta   90.00
_cell.angle_gamma   90.00
#
_symmetry.space_group_name_H-M   'P 1'
#
loop_
_entity.id
_entity.type
_entity.pdbx_description
1 polymer ?
#
loop_
_entity_poly.entity_id
_entity_poly.type
_entity_poly.pdbx_seq_one_letter_code
_entity_poly.pdbx_strand_id
1 'polypeptide(L)'
;DMAHIAGLVAGGVHPSPVPHADVTTFTTHKTLRGPRGGAVVAELDVIKKVNSALFPGGQGGPLMHVIAAKAIAFKEALAPEFSEYARAVVENAKALADRLQERGLRIVSGGTDNHVMLVDVGSKGLSGRDAEDALHAVDLTCNKNLIPYDERPPMEASGVRLGSAAITTRGLGTRECAQIADWISDIIEAPTDESVASRVKGEVAECAAAFPIYEASEVGGA
;
A
#
# COMPACT_ATOMS: atom_id res chain seq x y z
N ASP A 1 -3.26 -14.34 9.02
CA ASP A 1 -3.66 -13.49 7.89
C ASP A 1 -2.45 -12.77 7.32
N MET A 2 -2.22 -12.94 6.03
CA MET A 2 -1.14 -12.25 5.32
C MET A 2 -1.67 -11.28 4.23
N ALA A 3 -2.86 -10.73 4.42
CA ALA A 3 -3.54 -9.92 3.41
C ALA A 3 -2.66 -8.79 2.84
N HIS A 4 -1.92 -8.09 3.69
CA HIS A 4 -1.06 -6.99 3.27
C HIS A 4 0.23 -7.43 2.57
N ILE A 5 0.81 -8.55 3.00
CA ILE A 5 2.14 -8.99 2.58
C ILE A 5 2.14 -10.15 1.58
N ALA A 6 0.96 -10.62 1.14
CA ALA A 6 0.85 -11.80 0.27
C ALA A 6 1.72 -11.68 -1.00
N GLY A 7 1.77 -10.50 -1.62
CA GLY A 7 2.63 -10.27 -2.78
C GLY A 7 4.13 -10.28 -2.44
N LEU A 8 4.52 -9.79 -1.28
CA LEU A 8 5.91 -9.82 -0.82
C LEU A 8 6.36 -11.26 -0.50
N VAL A 9 5.45 -12.06 0.07
CA VAL A 9 5.67 -13.50 0.31
C VAL A 9 5.80 -14.25 -1.03
N ALA A 10 4.88 -14.02 -1.97
CA ALA A 10 4.93 -14.63 -3.30
C ALA A 10 6.19 -14.23 -4.07
N GLY A 11 6.63 -12.97 -3.96
CA GLY A 11 7.87 -12.48 -4.56
C GLY A 11 9.16 -12.89 -3.85
N GLY A 12 9.06 -13.64 -2.73
CA GLY A 12 10.21 -14.17 -2.00
C GLY A 12 10.99 -13.16 -1.16
N VAL A 13 10.40 -11.98 -0.88
CA VAL A 13 11.07 -10.90 -0.12
C VAL A 13 10.55 -10.76 1.33
N HIS A 14 9.59 -11.59 1.72
CA HIS A 14 9.06 -11.66 3.07
C HIS A 14 8.88 -13.12 3.50
N PRO A 15 9.14 -13.48 4.77
CA PRO A 15 8.90 -14.82 5.29
C PRO A 15 7.45 -15.26 5.08
N SER A 16 7.25 -16.53 4.71
CA SER A 16 5.92 -17.11 4.52
C SER A 16 5.35 -17.62 5.84
N PRO A 17 4.10 -17.28 6.19
CA PRO A 17 3.41 -17.90 7.33
C PRO A 17 2.88 -19.30 7.04
N VAL A 18 2.77 -19.70 5.76
CA VAL A 18 2.15 -20.97 5.35
C VAL A 18 2.73 -22.20 6.05
N PRO A 19 4.06 -22.36 6.24
CA PRO A 19 4.61 -23.51 6.95
C PRO A 19 4.34 -23.54 8.45
N HIS A 20 3.78 -22.46 9.02
CA HIS A 20 3.62 -22.27 10.46
C HIS A 20 2.15 -22.08 10.89
N ALA A 21 1.22 -22.15 9.95
CA ALA A 21 -0.21 -21.93 10.20
C ALA A 21 -1.05 -23.04 9.59
N ASP A 22 -2.07 -23.50 10.32
CA ASP A 22 -3.04 -24.49 9.83
C ASP A 22 -3.90 -23.93 8.69
N VAL A 23 -4.18 -22.62 8.74
CA VAL A 23 -4.96 -21.89 7.74
C VAL A 23 -4.31 -20.52 7.52
N THR A 24 -4.02 -20.19 6.28
CA THR A 24 -3.53 -18.86 5.91
C THR A 24 -4.55 -18.16 5.01
N THR A 25 -4.96 -16.96 5.38
CA THR A 25 -5.86 -16.11 4.60
C THR A 25 -5.11 -14.93 4.00
N PHE A 26 -5.55 -14.47 2.83
CA PHE A 26 -4.99 -13.27 2.22
C PHE A 26 -5.98 -12.61 1.24
N THR A 27 -5.72 -11.33 0.97
CA THR A 27 -6.40 -10.60 -0.11
C THR A 27 -5.60 -10.67 -1.39
N THR A 28 -6.28 -10.66 -2.53
CA THR A 28 -5.64 -10.69 -3.86
C THR A 28 -5.34 -9.29 -4.40
N HIS A 29 -5.90 -8.23 -3.83
CA HIS A 29 -5.91 -6.85 -4.36
C HIS A 29 -4.96 -5.86 -3.66
N LYS A 30 -3.99 -6.33 -2.88
CA LYS A 30 -2.98 -5.49 -2.22
C LYS A 30 -1.62 -5.69 -2.89
N THR A 31 -0.57 -6.04 -2.15
CA THR A 31 0.76 -6.29 -2.73
C THR A 31 0.77 -7.39 -3.79
N LEU A 32 -0.19 -8.32 -3.77
CA LEU A 32 -0.33 -9.36 -4.79
C LEU A 32 -0.83 -8.83 -6.16
N ARG A 33 -1.35 -7.61 -6.19
CA ARG A 33 -1.66 -6.87 -7.43
C ARG A 33 -2.75 -7.51 -8.31
N GLY A 34 -3.65 -8.28 -7.69
CA GLY A 34 -4.76 -8.97 -8.35
C GLY A 34 -6.12 -8.26 -8.18
N PRO A 35 -7.21 -8.90 -8.60
CA PRO A 35 -8.55 -8.38 -8.46
C PRO A 35 -8.99 -8.35 -7.00
N ARG A 36 -10.01 -7.53 -6.69
CA ARG A 36 -10.60 -7.48 -5.36
C ARG A 36 -11.20 -8.82 -4.98
N GLY A 37 -10.70 -9.40 -3.90
CA GLY A 37 -11.13 -10.68 -3.40
C GLY A 37 -10.19 -11.22 -2.32
N GLY A 38 -10.49 -12.39 -1.82
CA GLY A 38 -9.68 -13.14 -0.86
C GLY A 38 -9.39 -14.55 -1.33
N ALA A 39 -8.44 -15.18 -0.68
CA ALA A 39 -8.12 -16.58 -0.84
C ALA A 39 -7.72 -17.19 0.50
N VAL A 40 -7.85 -18.50 0.60
CA VAL A 40 -7.46 -19.30 1.75
C VAL A 40 -6.61 -20.45 1.26
N VAL A 41 -5.51 -20.72 1.94
CA VAL A 41 -4.68 -21.91 1.75
C VAL A 41 -4.58 -22.68 3.06
N ALA A 42 -4.71 -23.99 2.99
CA ALA A 42 -4.62 -24.91 4.12
C ALA A 42 -4.38 -26.33 3.61
N GLU A 43 -4.06 -27.25 4.52
CA GLU A 43 -4.00 -28.68 4.20
C GLU A 43 -5.37 -29.22 3.74
N LEU A 44 -5.36 -30.33 2.97
CA LEU A 44 -6.52 -30.84 2.25
C LEU A 44 -7.71 -31.20 3.16
N ASP A 45 -7.46 -31.72 4.34
CA ASP A 45 -8.50 -32.10 5.31
C ASP A 45 -9.16 -30.86 5.95
N VAL A 46 -8.39 -29.79 6.15
CA VAL A 46 -8.87 -28.52 6.68
C VAL A 46 -9.63 -27.76 5.59
N ILE A 47 -9.07 -27.67 4.36
CA ILE A 47 -9.69 -26.90 3.28
C ILE A 47 -11.06 -27.45 2.86
N LYS A 48 -11.31 -28.75 3.02
CA LYS A 48 -12.64 -29.33 2.79
C LYS A 48 -13.70 -28.74 3.74
N LYS A 49 -13.34 -28.52 5.00
CA LYS A 49 -14.24 -27.90 6.00
C LYS A 49 -14.43 -26.41 5.69
N VAL A 50 -13.37 -25.71 5.29
CA VAL A 50 -13.45 -24.30 4.87
C VAL A 50 -14.36 -24.15 3.66
N ASN A 51 -14.22 -24.99 2.64
CA ASN A 51 -15.07 -24.97 1.45
C ASN A 51 -16.55 -25.19 1.78
N SER A 52 -16.86 -26.15 2.67
CA SER A 52 -18.24 -26.42 3.12
C SER A 52 -18.81 -25.26 3.95
N ALA A 53 -18.01 -24.62 4.78
CA ALA A 53 -18.43 -23.46 5.55
C ALA A 53 -18.63 -22.23 4.65
N LEU A 54 -17.81 -22.11 3.60
CA LEU A 54 -17.91 -21.02 2.62
C LEU A 54 -19.18 -21.18 1.77
N PHE A 55 -19.35 -22.36 1.16
CA PHE A 55 -20.52 -22.67 0.33
C PHE A 55 -21.09 -24.07 0.68
N PRO A 56 -22.37 -24.17 1.02
CA PRO A 56 -23.39 -23.12 1.07
C PRO A 56 -23.50 -22.37 2.41
N GLY A 57 -22.54 -22.55 3.32
CA GLY A 57 -22.65 -22.06 4.70
C GLY A 57 -22.73 -20.53 4.83
N GLY A 58 -21.80 -19.80 4.25
CA GLY A 58 -21.70 -18.34 4.40
C GLY A 58 -21.84 -17.55 3.11
N GLN A 59 -21.60 -18.16 1.95
CA GLN A 59 -21.62 -17.52 0.63
C GLN A 59 -22.42 -18.33 -0.38
N GLY A 60 -22.70 -17.72 -1.55
CA GLY A 60 -23.40 -18.32 -2.68
C GLY A 60 -22.50 -18.40 -3.91
N GLY A 61 -23.11 -18.18 -5.10
CA GLY A 61 -22.41 -18.26 -6.38
C GLY A 61 -21.28 -17.23 -6.48
N PRO A 62 -20.07 -17.65 -6.86
CA PRO A 62 -18.91 -16.75 -6.96
C PRO A 62 -18.96 -15.92 -8.24
N LEU A 63 -18.28 -14.78 -8.22
CA LEU A 63 -18.07 -13.92 -9.40
C LEU A 63 -16.99 -14.57 -10.28
N MET A 64 -17.39 -15.26 -11.36
CA MET A 64 -16.47 -16.04 -12.20
C MET A 64 -15.42 -15.18 -12.91
N HIS A 65 -15.74 -13.93 -13.29
CA HIS A 65 -14.77 -12.99 -13.84
C HIS A 65 -13.66 -12.62 -12.84
N VAL A 66 -14.00 -12.53 -11.54
CA VAL A 66 -13.01 -12.32 -10.47
C VAL A 66 -12.12 -13.56 -10.31
N ILE A 67 -12.69 -14.78 -10.40
CA ILE A 67 -11.91 -16.03 -10.34
C ILE A 67 -10.95 -16.10 -11.52
N ALA A 68 -11.39 -15.79 -12.74
CA ALA A 68 -10.54 -15.75 -13.92
C ALA A 68 -9.41 -14.71 -13.76
N ALA A 69 -9.71 -13.51 -13.26
CA ALA A 69 -8.72 -12.47 -12.99
C ALA A 69 -7.72 -12.90 -11.90
N LYS A 70 -8.15 -13.64 -10.85
CA LYS A 70 -7.23 -14.22 -9.86
C LYS A 70 -6.26 -15.21 -10.49
N ALA A 71 -6.73 -16.06 -11.42
CA ALA A 71 -5.87 -17.03 -12.09
C ALA A 71 -4.77 -16.35 -12.91
N ILE A 72 -5.10 -15.23 -13.58
CA ILE A 72 -4.12 -14.43 -14.32
C ILE A 72 -3.13 -13.77 -13.33
N ALA A 73 -3.62 -13.13 -12.28
CA ALA A 73 -2.76 -12.50 -11.27
C ALA A 73 -1.80 -13.50 -10.60
N PHE A 74 -2.26 -14.72 -10.31
CA PHE A 74 -1.39 -15.76 -9.76
C PHE A 74 -0.35 -16.25 -10.79
N LYS A 75 -0.70 -16.30 -12.06
CA LYS A 75 0.26 -16.63 -13.13
C LYS A 75 1.32 -15.53 -13.25
N GLU A 76 0.94 -14.27 -13.18
CA GLU A 76 1.88 -13.14 -13.16
C GLU A 76 2.78 -13.18 -11.94
N ALA A 77 2.24 -13.55 -10.76
CA ALA A 77 3.01 -13.65 -9.52
C ALA A 77 4.05 -14.81 -9.53
N LEU A 78 3.95 -15.75 -10.47
CA LEU A 78 4.94 -16.81 -10.68
C LEU A 78 6.11 -16.37 -11.59
N ALA A 79 5.98 -15.24 -12.27
CA ALA A 79 7.02 -14.75 -13.18
C ALA A 79 8.18 -14.09 -12.41
N PRO A 80 9.42 -14.15 -12.91
CA PRO A 80 10.59 -13.51 -12.28
C PRO A 80 10.40 -12.00 -12.05
N GLU A 81 9.73 -11.32 -12.97
CA GLU A 81 9.44 -9.88 -12.90
C GLU A 81 8.62 -9.49 -11.67
N PHE A 82 7.81 -10.42 -11.17
CA PHE A 82 7.06 -10.19 -9.93
C PHE A 82 7.98 -10.14 -8.70
N SER A 83 9.05 -10.92 -8.67
CA SER A 83 10.07 -10.84 -7.62
C SER A 83 10.85 -9.53 -7.67
N GLU A 84 11.08 -8.99 -8.86
CA GLU A 84 11.69 -7.66 -9.05
C GLU A 84 10.76 -6.56 -8.53
N TYR A 85 9.49 -6.62 -8.90
CA TYR A 85 8.47 -5.72 -8.35
C TYR A 85 8.41 -5.77 -6.82
N ALA A 86 8.37 -6.97 -6.23
CA ALA A 86 8.30 -7.12 -4.78
C ALA A 86 9.52 -6.52 -4.05
N ARG A 87 10.73 -6.68 -4.62
CA ARG A 87 11.95 -6.02 -4.09
C ARG A 87 11.85 -4.50 -4.21
N ALA A 88 11.47 -4.00 -5.38
CA ALA A 88 11.30 -2.57 -5.60
C ALA A 88 10.26 -1.94 -4.65
N VAL A 89 9.19 -2.66 -4.32
CA VAL A 89 8.20 -2.22 -3.32
C VAL A 89 8.84 -1.98 -1.96
N VAL A 90 9.69 -2.89 -1.49
CA VAL A 90 10.38 -2.75 -0.19
C VAL A 90 11.43 -1.65 -0.25
N GLU A 91 12.22 -1.58 -1.31
CA GLU A 91 13.24 -0.55 -1.51
C GLU A 91 12.63 0.85 -1.55
N ASN A 92 11.54 1.01 -2.27
CA ASN A 92 10.78 2.25 -2.35
C ASN A 92 10.18 2.67 -1.00
N ALA A 93 9.66 1.71 -0.23
CA ALA A 93 9.15 1.98 1.11
C ALA A 93 10.27 2.46 2.04
N LYS A 94 11.45 1.83 1.98
CA LYS A 94 12.62 2.26 2.75
C LYS A 94 13.06 3.67 2.37
N ALA A 95 13.23 3.94 1.07
CA ALA A 95 13.63 5.27 0.59
C ALA A 95 12.66 6.37 1.04
N LEU A 96 11.35 6.09 0.99
CA LEU A 96 10.32 7.00 1.50
C LEU A 96 10.46 7.22 3.02
N ALA A 97 10.62 6.14 3.80
CA ALA A 97 10.74 6.21 5.25
C ALA A 97 12.02 6.95 5.68
N ASP A 98 13.15 6.62 5.08
CA ASP A 98 14.46 7.21 5.39
C ASP A 98 14.41 8.73 5.11
N ARG A 99 13.87 9.13 3.96
CA ARG A 99 13.76 10.55 3.61
C ARG A 99 12.82 11.32 4.52
N LEU A 100 11.68 10.75 4.92
CA LEU A 100 10.79 11.35 5.91
C LEU A 100 11.48 11.55 7.26
N GLN A 101 12.32 10.59 7.69
CA GLN A 101 13.11 10.71 8.92
C GLN A 101 14.19 11.79 8.81
N GLU A 102 14.88 11.89 7.68
CA GLU A 102 15.82 12.99 7.39
C GLU A 102 15.16 14.37 7.48
N ARG A 103 13.87 14.46 7.09
CA ARG A 103 13.04 15.66 7.22
C ARG A 103 12.47 15.84 8.64
N GLY A 104 12.86 14.99 9.59
CA GLY A 104 12.49 15.10 11.00
C GLY A 104 11.08 14.61 11.33
N LEU A 105 10.48 13.76 10.50
CA LEU A 105 9.25 13.04 10.79
C LEU A 105 9.55 11.70 11.47
N ARG A 106 8.79 11.37 12.50
CA ARG A 106 8.96 10.10 13.22
C ARG A 106 8.22 8.97 12.49
N ILE A 107 8.95 7.94 12.09
CA ILE A 107 8.35 6.70 11.61
C ILE A 107 8.15 5.77 12.81
N VAL A 108 6.93 5.26 12.99
CA VAL A 108 6.63 4.26 14.01
C VAL A 108 7.51 3.03 13.76
N SER A 109 8.08 2.46 14.82
CA SER A 109 9.10 1.39 14.77
C SER A 109 10.45 1.77 14.15
N GLY A 110 10.70 3.04 13.82
CA GLY A 110 11.99 3.52 13.33
C GLY A 110 12.28 3.20 11.87
N GLY A 111 11.30 2.75 11.10
CA GLY A 111 11.45 2.41 9.68
C GLY A 111 10.43 1.39 9.20
N THR A 112 10.71 0.74 8.08
CA THR A 112 9.85 -0.32 7.53
C THR A 112 10.67 -1.42 6.86
N ASP A 113 10.23 -2.68 7.01
CA ASP A 113 10.77 -3.87 6.34
C ASP A 113 9.83 -4.40 5.24
N ASN A 114 8.73 -3.68 4.98
CA ASN A 114 7.71 -4.09 4.03
C ASN A 114 7.25 -2.90 3.16
N HIS A 115 6.01 -2.89 2.72
CA HIS A 115 5.44 -1.91 1.79
C HIS A 115 4.72 -0.74 2.46
N VAL A 116 4.58 -0.74 3.79
CA VAL A 116 3.75 0.23 4.53
C VAL A 116 4.47 0.76 5.74
N MET A 117 4.19 2.01 6.12
CA MET A 117 4.71 2.65 7.31
C MET A 117 3.64 3.55 7.95
N LEU A 118 3.79 3.79 9.24
CA LEU A 118 3.03 4.79 9.99
C LEU A 118 3.94 5.97 10.30
N VAL A 119 3.52 7.16 9.93
CA VAL A 119 4.20 8.42 10.20
C VAL A 119 3.47 9.13 11.32
N ASP A 120 4.17 9.43 12.41
CA ASP A 120 3.64 10.23 13.52
C ASP A 120 3.70 11.72 13.16
N VAL A 121 2.54 12.29 12.86
CA VAL A 121 2.37 13.72 12.59
C VAL A 121 2.00 14.50 13.84
N GLY A 122 1.61 13.80 14.92
CA GLY A 122 1.35 14.40 16.23
C GLY A 122 2.58 15.09 16.82
N SER A 123 3.78 14.56 16.54
CA SER A 123 5.05 15.17 16.91
C SER A 123 5.31 16.54 16.24
N LYS A 124 4.59 16.84 15.15
CA LYS A 124 4.60 18.15 14.46
C LYS A 124 3.41 19.05 14.84
N GLY A 125 2.59 18.63 15.80
CA GLY A 125 1.43 19.38 16.29
C GLY A 125 0.15 19.17 15.47
N LEU A 126 0.16 18.34 14.45
CA LEU A 126 -1.01 18.04 13.61
C LEU A 126 -1.79 16.83 14.14
N SER A 127 -3.10 16.80 13.87
CA SER A 127 -3.83 15.55 13.90
C SER A 127 -3.59 14.76 12.61
N GLY A 128 -3.79 13.43 12.67
CA GLY A 128 -3.77 12.60 11.47
C GLY A 128 -4.81 13.04 10.44
N ARG A 129 -5.96 13.55 10.92
CA ARG A 129 -7.02 14.11 10.08
C ARG A 129 -6.55 15.37 9.34
N ASP A 130 -5.97 16.34 10.04
CA ASP A 130 -5.51 17.58 9.41
C ASP A 130 -4.42 17.28 8.37
N ALA A 131 -3.51 16.34 8.68
CA ALA A 131 -2.48 15.90 7.74
C ALA A 131 -3.07 15.16 6.52
N GLU A 132 -4.05 14.27 6.73
CA GLU A 132 -4.78 13.58 5.65
C GLU A 132 -5.45 14.60 4.72
N ASP A 133 -6.19 15.57 5.29
CA ASP A 133 -6.91 16.59 4.53
C ASP A 133 -5.96 17.49 3.75
N ALA A 134 -4.85 17.92 4.35
CA ALA A 134 -3.84 18.76 3.70
C ALA A 134 -3.12 18.02 2.55
N LEU A 135 -2.77 16.74 2.74
CA LEU A 135 -2.15 15.92 1.70
C LEU A 135 -3.12 15.60 0.56
N HIS A 136 -4.39 15.33 0.86
CA HIS A 136 -5.40 15.12 -0.18
C HIS A 136 -5.64 16.37 -1.03
N ALA A 137 -5.55 17.57 -0.45
CA ALA A 137 -5.71 18.82 -1.20
C ALA A 137 -4.67 19.01 -2.31
N VAL A 138 -3.51 18.36 -2.18
CA VAL A 138 -2.43 18.35 -3.18
C VAL A 138 -2.31 17.02 -3.94
N ASP A 139 -3.37 16.21 -3.94
CA ASP A 139 -3.47 14.93 -4.64
C ASP A 139 -2.49 13.83 -4.15
N LEU A 140 -1.99 13.96 -2.92
CA LEU A 140 -1.23 12.91 -2.22
C LEU A 140 -2.18 12.07 -1.36
N THR A 141 -2.59 10.92 -1.87
CA THR A 141 -3.55 10.03 -1.19
C THR A 141 -2.89 9.24 -0.06
N CYS A 142 -3.40 9.42 1.15
CA CYS A 142 -3.03 8.65 2.33
C CYS A 142 -4.27 8.40 3.19
N ASN A 143 -4.11 7.81 4.37
CA ASN A 143 -5.18 7.78 5.37
C ASN A 143 -4.61 8.06 6.77
N LYS A 144 -5.40 8.79 7.58
CA LYS A 144 -5.12 8.91 9.01
C LYS A 144 -5.14 7.54 9.67
N ASN A 145 -4.31 7.36 10.66
CA ASN A 145 -4.17 6.11 11.39
C ASN A 145 -3.75 6.36 12.83
N LEU A 146 -4.32 5.60 13.75
CA LEU A 146 -3.83 5.58 15.12
C LEU A 146 -2.37 5.10 15.14
N ILE A 147 -1.57 5.72 15.98
CA ILE A 147 -0.23 5.23 16.35
C ILE A 147 -0.31 4.43 17.65
N PRO A 148 0.70 3.61 17.99
CA PRO A 148 0.73 2.93 19.29
C PRO A 148 0.62 3.93 20.45
N TYR A 149 -0.29 3.62 21.39
CA TYR A 149 -0.61 4.47 22.56
C TYR A 149 -1.14 5.86 22.20
N ASP A 150 -1.85 5.97 21.07
CA ASP A 150 -2.43 7.24 20.63
C ASP A 150 -3.44 7.77 21.65
N GLU A 151 -3.29 9.03 22.02
CA GLU A 151 -4.19 9.73 22.95
C GLU A 151 -5.41 10.34 22.24
N ARG A 152 -5.36 10.48 20.91
CA ARG A 152 -6.46 11.01 20.11
C ARG A 152 -7.48 9.93 19.75
N PRO A 153 -8.76 10.30 19.60
CA PRO A 153 -9.78 9.35 19.16
C PRO A 153 -9.52 8.90 17.71
N PRO A 154 -10.02 7.70 17.30
CA PRO A 154 -9.79 7.14 15.97
C PRO A 154 -10.18 8.05 14.78
N MET A 155 -11.15 8.96 15.01
CA MET A 155 -11.60 9.91 13.97
C MET A 155 -10.61 11.06 13.72
N GLU A 156 -9.68 11.28 14.62
CA GLU A 156 -8.62 12.28 14.52
C GLU A 156 -7.26 11.64 14.26
N ALA A 157 -6.91 10.65 15.11
CA ALA A 157 -5.63 9.96 15.13
C ALA A 157 -4.42 10.90 15.25
N SER A 158 -3.23 10.36 15.43
CA SER A 158 -1.99 11.15 15.49
C SER A 158 -1.00 10.78 14.37
N GLY A 159 -1.37 9.86 13.50
CA GLY A 159 -0.53 9.42 12.40
C GLY A 159 -1.23 9.38 11.06
N VAL A 160 -0.43 9.22 10.02
CA VAL A 160 -0.87 8.87 8.67
C VAL A 160 -0.18 7.60 8.22
N ARG A 161 -0.89 6.78 7.43
CA ARG A 161 -0.36 5.55 6.84
C ARG A 161 0.01 5.78 5.39
N LEU A 162 1.25 5.45 5.04
CA LEU A 162 1.80 5.53 3.70
C LEU A 162 2.21 4.15 3.22
N GLY A 163 2.23 3.95 1.91
CA GLY A 163 2.66 2.69 1.30
C GLY A 163 3.18 2.86 -0.12
N SER A 164 4.06 1.96 -0.54
CA SER A 164 4.80 2.04 -1.81
C SER A 164 4.25 1.17 -2.94
N ALA A 165 3.40 0.18 -2.67
CA ALA A 165 3.01 -0.82 -3.66
C ALA A 165 2.34 -0.23 -4.91
N ALA A 166 1.44 0.75 -4.74
CA ALA A 166 0.73 1.38 -5.86
C ALA A 166 1.65 2.24 -6.73
N ILE A 167 2.52 3.04 -6.11
CA ILE A 167 3.47 3.89 -6.83
C ILE A 167 4.55 3.06 -7.53
N THR A 168 5.00 1.95 -6.93
CA THR A 168 5.92 1.00 -7.57
C THR A 168 5.28 0.36 -8.82
N THR A 169 3.99 0.01 -8.75
CA THR A 169 3.25 -0.51 -9.92
C THR A 169 3.19 0.50 -11.06
N ARG A 170 3.18 1.79 -10.76
CA ARG A 170 3.26 2.87 -11.76
C ARG A 170 4.65 3.07 -12.35
N GLY A 171 5.68 2.44 -11.80
CA GLY A 171 7.06 2.57 -12.25
C GLY A 171 7.90 3.60 -11.49
N LEU A 172 7.38 4.21 -10.41
CA LEU A 172 8.18 5.10 -9.56
C LEU A 172 9.26 4.30 -8.83
N GLY A 173 10.45 4.89 -8.76
CA GLY A 173 11.61 4.32 -8.06
C GLY A 173 11.94 5.05 -6.77
N THR A 174 13.09 4.73 -6.19
CA THR A 174 13.55 5.29 -4.91
C THR A 174 13.75 6.80 -4.96
N ARG A 175 14.16 7.35 -6.12
CA ARG A 175 14.30 8.80 -6.33
C ARG A 175 12.97 9.52 -6.21
N GLU A 176 11.94 9.02 -6.88
CA GLU A 176 10.60 9.57 -6.84
C GLU A 176 9.98 9.41 -5.44
N CYS A 177 10.27 8.30 -4.75
CA CYS A 177 9.85 8.09 -3.36
C CYS A 177 10.48 9.11 -2.39
N ALA A 178 11.75 9.45 -2.58
CA ALA A 178 12.39 10.52 -1.81
C ALA A 178 11.74 11.88 -2.11
N GLN A 179 11.42 12.16 -3.37
CA GLN A 179 10.71 13.39 -3.74
C GLN A 179 9.30 13.45 -3.13
N ILE A 180 8.57 12.34 -3.11
CA ILE A 180 7.25 12.26 -2.44
C ILE A 180 7.40 12.53 -0.93
N ALA A 181 8.47 12.04 -0.29
CA ALA A 181 8.75 12.34 1.11
C ALA A 181 8.99 13.84 1.34
N ASP A 182 9.70 14.52 0.42
CA ASP A 182 9.89 15.96 0.49
C ASP A 182 8.57 16.72 0.38
N TRP A 183 7.70 16.37 -0.56
CA TRP A 183 6.37 16.97 -0.71
C TRP A 183 5.49 16.76 0.53
N ILE A 184 5.47 15.54 1.07
CA ILE A 184 4.74 15.22 2.30
C ILE A 184 5.26 16.09 3.46
N SER A 185 6.57 16.22 3.59
CA SER A 185 7.19 17.02 4.65
C SER A 185 6.87 18.50 4.51
N ASP A 186 6.96 19.06 3.29
CA ASP A 186 6.62 20.46 3.02
C ASP A 186 5.17 20.78 3.41
N ILE A 187 4.23 19.89 3.06
CA ILE A 187 2.80 20.06 3.42
C ILE A 187 2.59 19.93 4.93
N ILE A 188 3.24 18.98 5.60
CA ILE A 188 3.11 18.80 7.06
C ILE A 188 3.73 19.99 7.82
N GLU A 189 4.80 20.59 7.31
CA GLU A 189 5.46 21.75 7.92
C GLU A 189 4.67 23.05 7.70
N ALA A 190 3.92 23.15 6.60
CA ALA A 190 3.17 24.34 6.23
C ALA A 190 1.74 24.01 5.71
N PRO A 191 0.88 23.38 6.53
CA PRO A 191 -0.37 22.77 6.06
C PRO A 191 -1.43 23.77 5.56
N THR A 192 -1.29 25.05 5.87
CA THR A 192 -2.20 26.11 5.46
C THR A 192 -1.57 27.12 4.49
N ASP A 193 -0.34 26.88 4.04
CA ASP A 193 0.34 27.77 3.09
C ASP A 193 -0.08 27.45 1.64
N GLU A 194 -0.91 28.32 1.06
CA GLU A 194 -1.44 28.15 -0.30
C GLU A 194 -0.35 28.14 -1.37
N SER A 195 0.79 28.80 -1.16
CA SER A 195 1.90 28.82 -2.11
C SER A 195 2.63 27.49 -2.15
N VAL A 196 2.86 26.87 -0.98
CA VAL A 196 3.42 25.51 -0.84
C VAL A 196 2.47 24.49 -1.44
N ALA A 197 1.19 24.56 -1.09
CA ALA A 197 0.18 23.65 -1.61
C ALA A 197 0.07 23.72 -3.15
N SER A 198 0.04 24.93 -3.72
CA SER A 198 -0.02 25.11 -5.18
C SER A 198 1.19 24.55 -5.89
N ARG A 199 2.40 24.80 -5.37
CA ARG A 199 3.65 24.24 -5.91
C ARG A 199 3.63 22.72 -5.86
N VAL A 200 3.42 22.14 -4.68
CA VAL A 200 3.41 20.68 -4.50
C VAL A 200 2.37 20.01 -5.39
N LYS A 201 1.17 20.56 -5.48
CA LYS A 201 0.12 20.03 -6.35
C LYS A 201 0.54 20.00 -7.83
N GLY A 202 1.20 21.06 -8.30
CA GLY A 202 1.75 21.11 -9.66
C GLY A 202 2.80 20.02 -9.90
N GLU A 203 3.77 19.90 -8.99
CA GLU A 203 4.85 18.90 -9.07
C GLU A 203 4.31 17.46 -8.98
N VAL A 204 3.30 17.20 -8.15
CA VAL A 204 2.60 15.89 -8.05
C VAL A 204 1.91 15.56 -9.37
N ALA A 205 1.21 16.53 -9.98
CA ALA A 205 0.53 16.36 -11.26
C ALA A 205 1.53 16.03 -12.40
N GLU A 206 2.65 16.73 -12.46
CA GLU A 206 3.72 16.47 -13.43
C GLU A 206 4.32 15.07 -13.24
N CYS A 207 4.62 14.68 -12.01
CA CYS A 207 5.11 13.34 -11.69
C CYS A 207 4.08 12.26 -12.08
N ALA A 208 2.81 12.45 -11.73
CA ALA A 208 1.75 11.51 -12.07
C ALA A 208 1.56 11.35 -13.59
N ALA A 209 1.74 12.41 -14.36
CA ALA A 209 1.69 12.37 -15.83
C ALA A 209 2.90 11.64 -16.44
N ALA A 210 4.08 11.73 -15.82
CA ALA A 210 5.28 11.03 -16.27
C ALA A 210 5.22 9.50 -16.00
N PHE A 211 4.37 9.05 -15.06
CA PHE A 211 4.19 7.66 -14.70
C PHE A 211 2.71 7.24 -14.81
N PRO A 212 2.11 7.18 -16.00
CA PRO A 212 0.72 6.79 -16.19
C PRO A 212 0.50 5.31 -15.80
N ILE A 213 -0.70 4.99 -15.32
CA ILE A 213 -1.06 3.59 -14.98
C ILE A 213 -1.20 2.75 -16.25
N TYR A 214 -1.76 3.35 -17.31
CA TYR A 214 -1.94 2.73 -18.62
C TYR A 214 -1.31 3.61 -19.69
N GLU A 215 -0.65 3.02 -20.67
CA GLU A 215 -0.16 3.75 -21.82
C GLU A 215 -1.33 4.24 -22.69
N ALA A 216 -1.15 5.39 -23.37
CA ALA A 216 -2.19 5.96 -24.21
C ALA A 216 -2.67 5.02 -25.33
N SER A 217 -1.80 4.10 -25.79
CA SER A 217 -2.12 3.06 -26.77
C SER A 217 -3.04 1.96 -26.23
N GLU A 218 -3.11 1.76 -24.91
CA GLU A 218 -3.93 0.73 -24.27
C GLU A 218 -5.36 1.24 -23.99
N VAL A 219 -5.55 2.55 -23.90
CA VAL A 219 -6.83 3.18 -23.60
C VAL A 219 -7.64 3.56 -24.87
N GLY A 220 -6.99 3.57 -26.04
CA GLY A 220 -7.57 4.02 -27.31
C GLY A 220 -8.16 2.93 -28.21
N GLY A 221 -8.27 1.69 -27.74
CA GLY A 221 -8.78 0.55 -28.51
C GLY A 221 -10.21 0.16 -28.15
N ALA A 222 -11.19 1.03 -28.40
CA ALA A 222 -12.62 0.70 -28.40
C ALA A 222 -13.29 1.26 -29.65
#